data_833cf1fe05b9cf02488a9b8dc71621f4
#
_entry.id   833cf1fe05b9cf02488a9b8dc71621f4
#
_cell.length_a   1.000
_cell.length_b   1.000
_cell.length_c   1.000
_cell.angle_alpha   90.00
_cell.angle_beta   90.00
_cell.angle_gamma   90.00
#
_symmetry.space_group_name_H-M   'P 1'
#
loop_
_entity.id
_entity.type
_entity.pdbx_description
1 polymer ?
#
loop_
_entity_poly.entity_id
_entity_poly.type
_entity_poly.pdbx_seq_one_letter_code
_entity_poly.pdbx_strand_id
1 'polypeptide(L)'
;VVLVRLETSPEDIEGMMAAQGILTVRGGMTSHAAVVARGMGRCCVSGCTEIKMDEENKTFSLAGKNFVEGDWISLDGSTGNIYDGVIETKDAEIAGEFGRIMAWADQYRTLKVRTNADSPRDAKKARELGAEGIGLCRTEHMFFEDGRIGPFREMICSDTVEEREEALAKILPMQQADFEGLYEVME
;
A
#
# COMPACT_ATOMS: atom_id res chain seq x y z
N VAL A 1 1.77 -7.70 -12.55
CA VAL A 1 1.88 -6.71 -13.65
C VAL A 1 2.68 -5.52 -13.14
N VAL A 2 3.54 -4.93 -13.98
CA VAL A 2 4.22 -3.66 -13.72
C VAL A 2 3.54 -2.57 -14.55
N LEU A 3 3.15 -1.47 -13.90
CA LEU A 3 2.64 -0.30 -14.58
C LEU A 3 3.82 0.57 -15.01
N VAL A 4 3.94 0.81 -16.32
CA VAL A 4 4.99 1.66 -16.90
C VAL A 4 4.34 2.90 -17.52
N ARG A 5 4.73 4.11 -17.08
CA ARG A 5 4.15 5.39 -17.54
C ARG A 5 5.22 6.47 -17.70
N LEU A 6 4.96 7.49 -18.47
CA LEU A 6 5.79 8.70 -18.44
C LEU A 6 5.80 9.32 -17.05
N GLU A 7 4.63 9.52 -16.47
CA GLU A 7 4.36 9.91 -15.09
C GLU A 7 2.97 9.42 -14.70
N THR A 8 2.66 9.34 -13.41
CA THR A 8 1.32 8.99 -12.95
C THR A 8 0.57 10.19 -12.45
N SER A 9 -0.73 10.18 -12.66
CA SER A 9 -1.71 11.14 -12.18
C SER A 9 -2.74 10.46 -11.25
N PRO A 10 -3.62 11.21 -10.56
CA PRO A 10 -4.71 10.63 -9.79
C PRO A 10 -5.65 9.74 -10.60
N GLU A 11 -5.72 9.91 -11.90
CA GLU A 11 -6.54 9.10 -12.82
C GLU A 11 -5.97 7.68 -13.01
N ASP A 12 -4.66 7.49 -12.75
CA ASP A 12 -3.99 6.19 -12.87
C ASP A 12 -4.14 5.31 -11.62
N ILE A 13 -4.88 5.75 -10.60
CA ILE A 13 -4.96 5.09 -9.30
C ILE A 13 -5.41 3.62 -9.39
N GLU A 14 -6.38 3.31 -10.25
CA GLU A 14 -6.87 1.94 -10.45
C GLU A 14 -5.78 1.05 -11.04
N GLY A 15 -5.04 1.55 -12.03
CA GLY A 15 -3.89 0.85 -12.62
C GLY A 15 -2.77 0.64 -11.61
N MET A 16 -2.51 1.62 -10.76
CA MET A 16 -1.51 1.52 -9.68
C MET A 16 -1.92 0.49 -8.63
N MET A 17 -3.21 0.39 -8.29
CA MET A 17 -3.74 -0.62 -7.36
C MET A 17 -3.62 -2.04 -7.92
N ALA A 18 -3.86 -2.23 -9.20
CA ALA A 18 -3.73 -3.52 -9.87
C ALA A 18 -2.27 -3.94 -10.11
N ALA A 19 -1.34 -2.99 -10.12
CA ALA A 19 0.07 -3.24 -10.37
C ALA A 19 0.80 -3.81 -9.14
N GLN A 20 1.76 -4.69 -9.35
CA GLN A 20 2.70 -5.16 -8.33
C GLN A 20 3.92 -4.23 -8.21
N GLY A 21 4.22 -3.48 -9.25
CA GLY A 21 5.29 -2.51 -9.28
C GLY A 21 4.97 -1.35 -10.24
N ILE A 22 5.56 -0.19 -9.97
CA ILE A 22 5.33 1.04 -10.74
C ILE A 22 6.67 1.57 -11.22
N LEU A 23 6.76 1.85 -12.52
CA LEU A 23 7.94 2.40 -13.17
C LEU A 23 7.55 3.67 -13.92
N THR A 24 8.21 4.79 -13.63
CA THR A 24 7.96 6.04 -14.36
C THR A 24 9.24 6.65 -14.92
N VAL A 25 9.09 7.28 -16.08
CA VAL A 25 10.19 7.99 -16.75
C VAL A 25 10.49 9.30 -16.02
N ARG A 26 9.44 10.01 -15.60
CA ARG A 26 9.53 11.27 -14.87
C ARG A 26 9.16 11.08 -13.41
N GLY A 27 9.64 11.98 -12.59
CA GLY A 27 9.33 12.00 -11.17
C GLY A 27 10.56 11.84 -10.28
N GLY A 28 10.33 11.69 -9.01
CA GLY A 28 11.33 11.50 -7.96
C GLY A 28 10.65 11.06 -6.68
N MET A 29 11.35 11.11 -5.55
CA MET A 29 10.86 10.61 -4.25
C MET A 29 9.56 11.25 -3.76
N THR A 30 9.24 12.45 -4.23
CA THR A 30 8.02 13.23 -3.89
C THR A 30 7.00 13.25 -5.02
N SER A 31 7.23 12.52 -6.13
CA SER A 31 6.26 12.41 -7.22
C SER A 31 5.00 11.67 -6.79
N HIS A 32 3.89 11.88 -7.50
CA HIS A 32 2.64 11.16 -7.29
C HIS A 32 2.87 9.64 -7.28
N ALA A 33 3.61 9.12 -8.27
CA ALA A 33 3.95 7.69 -8.34
C ALA A 33 4.61 7.18 -7.06
N ALA A 34 5.66 7.86 -6.59
CA ALA A 34 6.43 7.41 -5.43
C ALA A 34 5.66 7.51 -4.11
N VAL A 35 4.87 8.59 -3.92
CA VAL A 35 4.08 8.80 -2.70
C VAL A 35 2.95 7.78 -2.60
N VAL A 36 2.19 7.61 -3.68
CA VAL A 36 1.04 6.70 -3.71
C VAL A 36 1.51 5.23 -3.65
N ALA A 37 2.53 4.84 -4.42
CA ALA A 37 3.08 3.49 -4.37
C ALA A 37 3.57 3.11 -2.96
N ARG A 38 4.22 4.04 -2.27
CA ARG A 38 4.66 3.84 -0.89
C ARG A 38 3.48 3.65 0.06
N GLY A 39 2.43 4.44 -0.08
CA GLY A 39 1.19 4.29 0.69
C GLY A 39 0.50 2.94 0.44
N MET A 40 0.60 2.41 -0.77
CA MET A 40 0.06 1.09 -1.15
C MET A 40 1.00 -0.08 -0.81
N GLY A 41 2.22 0.17 -0.30
CA GLY A 41 3.24 -0.86 -0.09
C GLY A 41 3.72 -1.52 -1.39
N ARG A 42 3.70 -0.78 -2.51
CA ARG A 42 4.12 -1.26 -3.83
C ARG A 42 5.54 -0.82 -4.16
N CYS A 43 6.28 -1.70 -4.84
CA CYS A 43 7.58 -1.35 -5.38
C CYS A 43 7.45 -0.23 -6.42
N CYS A 44 8.30 0.79 -6.33
CA CYS A 44 8.28 1.91 -7.28
C CYS A 44 9.70 2.32 -7.64
N VAL A 45 9.96 2.42 -8.93
CA VAL A 45 11.13 3.10 -9.50
C VAL A 45 10.62 4.30 -10.27
N SER A 46 10.88 5.51 -9.79
CA SER A 46 10.41 6.74 -10.42
C SER A 46 11.56 7.61 -10.91
N GLY A 47 11.37 8.25 -12.07
CA GLY A 47 12.38 9.14 -12.65
C GLY A 47 13.47 8.42 -13.44
N CYS A 48 13.17 7.27 -14.05
CA CYS A 48 14.09 6.58 -14.94
C CYS A 48 14.13 7.28 -16.32
N THR A 49 14.91 8.34 -16.41
CA THR A 49 15.00 9.18 -17.64
C THR A 49 15.67 8.49 -18.83
N GLU A 50 16.31 7.36 -18.62
CA GLU A 50 16.90 6.54 -19.68
C GLU A 50 15.86 5.79 -20.52
N ILE A 51 14.64 5.66 -20.00
CA ILE A 51 13.53 5.03 -20.73
C ILE A 51 13.07 5.97 -21.85
N LYS A 52 13.02 5.42 -23.06
CA LYS A 52 12.33 6.05 -24.20
C LYS A 52 11.00 5.33 -24.39
N MET A 53 9.93 6.00 -24.04
CA MET A 53 8.58 5.45 -24.05
C MET A 53 7.80 5.88 -25.28
N ASP A 54 7.03 4.95 -25.81
CA ASP A 54 6.00 5.16 -26.82
C ASP A 54 4.66 4.65 -26.26
N GLU A 55 3.90 5.56 -25.70
CA GLU A 55 2.61 5.22 -25.06
C GLU A 55 1.54 4.79 -26.07
N GLU A 56 1.60 5.31 -27.31
CA GLU A 56 0.65 4.96 -28.37
C GLU A 56 0.80 3.49 -28.78
N ASN A 57 2.04 3.03 -28.91
CA ASN A 57 2.35 1.65 -29.28
C ASN A 57 2.54 0.73 -28.06
N LYS A 58 2.39 1.26 -26.83
CA LYS A 58 2.59 0.54 -25.56
C LYS A 58 3.95 -0.15 -25.49
N THR A 59 4.99 0.55 -25.92
CA THR A 59 6.36 0.04 -25.94
C THR A 59 7.32 1.01 -25.26
N PHE A 60 8.43 0.50 -24.78
CA PHE A 60 9.53 1.35 -24.34
C PHE A 60 10.87 0.70 -24.64
N SER A 61 11.91 1.51 -24.70
CA SER A 61 13.28 1.02 -24.80
C SER A 61 14.10 1.50 -23.60
N LEU A 62 14.96 0.61 -23.09
CA LEU A 62 15.86 0.86 -21.98
C LEU A 62 17.17 0.09 -22.23
N ALA A 63 18.30 0.76 -22.05
CA ALA A 63 19.64 0.16 -22.23
C ALA A 63 19.82 -0.59 -23.57
N GLY A 64 19.19 -0.08 -24.65
CA GLY A 64 19.30 -0.66 -25.99
C GLY A 64 18.37 -1.86 -26.27
N LYS A 65 17.55 -2.27 -25.29
CA LYS A 65 16.53 -3.29 -25.44
C LYS A 65 15.14 -2.66 -25.57
N ASN A 66 14.31 -3.24 -26.44
CA ASN A 66 12.90 -2.86 -26.59
C ASN A 66 12.03 -3.82 -25.80
N PHE A 67 11.03 -3.27 -25.12
CA PHE A 67 10.03 -3.98 -24.35
C PHE A 67 8.64 -3.68 -24.88
N VAL A 68 7.78 -4.67 -24.87
CA VAL A 68 6.38 -4.60 -25.30
C VAL A 68 5.46 -5.05 -24.15
N GLU A 69 4.17 -4.80 -24.31
CA GLU A 69 3.17 -5.29 -23.36
C GLU A 69 3.24 -6.83 -23.25
N GLY A 70 3.39 -7.34 -22.03
CA GLY A 70 3.53 -8.77 -21.72
C GLY A 70 4.97 -9.22 -21.44
N ASP A 71 5.96 -8.41 -21.73
CA ASP A 71 7.35 -8.71 -21.33
C ASP A 71 7.53 -8.68 -19.82
N TRP A 72 8.44 -9.52 -19.34
CA TRP A 72 8.77 -9.60 -17.92
C TRP A 72 9.90 -8.65 -17.56
N ILE A 73 9.66 -7.82 -16.56
CA ILE A 73 10.69 -6.99 -15.92
C ILE A 73 10.59 -7.12 -14.41
N SER A 74 11.71 -7.00 -13.72
CA SER A 74 11.77 -6.95 -12.26
C SER A 74 12.30 -5.60 -11.79
N LEU A 75 11.72 -5.06 -10.73
CA LEU A 75 12.07 -3.76 -10.17
C LEU A 75 12.64 -3.91 -8.76
N ASP A 76 13.72 -3.21 -8.48
CA ASP A 76 14.24 -3.02 -7.13
C ASP A 76 14.06 -1.56 -6.71
N GLY A 77 13.03 -1.31 -5.92
CA GLY A 77 12.69 0.04 -5.44
C GLY A 77 13.69 0.60 -4.42
N SER A 78 14.57 -0.22 -3.86
CA SER A 78 15.59 0.22 -2.90
C SER A 78 16.82 0.78 -3.61
N THR A 79 17.25 0.14 -4.69
CA THR A 79 18.42 0.55 -5.47
C THR A 79 18.06 1.37 -6.72
N GLY A 80 16.80 1.28 -7.17
CA GLY A 80 16.34 1.87 -8.44
C GLY A 80 16.69 1.02 -9.67
N ASN A 81 17.18 -0.19 -9.48
CA ASN A 81 17.56 -1.06 -10.59
C ASN A 81 16.35 -1.70 -11.27
N ILE A 82 16.45 -1.85 -12.57
CA ILE A 82 15.47 -2.52 -13.44
C ILE A 82 16.18 -3.69 -14.08
N TYR A 83 15.59 -4.87 -13.96
CA TYR A 83 16.15 -6.10 -14.50
C TYR A 83 15.25 -6.65 -15.61
N ASP A 84 15.87 -7.18 -16.62
CA ASP A 84 15.22 -7.89 -17.72
C ASP A 84 14.84 -9.31 -17.27
N GLY A 85 13.56 -9.64 -17.34
CA GLY A 85 13.04 -10.94 -16.95
C GLY A 85 12.57 -11.02 -15.49
N VAL A 86 12.36 -12.26 -15.05
CA VAL A 86 11.87 -12.59 -13.70
C VAL A 86 13.05 -12.85 -12.77
N ILE A 87 13.09 -12.10 -11.67
CA ILE A 87 14.03 -12.37 -10.56
C ILE A 87 13.22 -12.90 -9.38
N GLU A 88 13.72 -13.94 -8.73
CA GLU A 88 13.12 -14.45 -7.50
C GLU A 88 13.16 -13.37 -6.42
N THR A 89 12.01 -13.11 -5.83
CA THR A 89 11.86 -12.18 -4.71
C THR A 89 11.56 -12.96 -3.43
N LYS A 90 12.05 -12.45 -2.32
CA LYS A 90 11.70 -12.93 -0.99
C LYS A 90 10.97 -11.84 -0.23
N ASP A 91 9.97 -12.24 0.55
CA ASP A 91 9.35 -11.32 1.49
C ASP A 91 10.39 -10.82 2.49
N ALA A 92 10.20 -9.57 2.96
CA ALA A 92 11.03 -9.01 4.02
C ALA A 92 10.79 -9.81 5.31
N GLU A 93 11.84 -10.42 5.83
CA GLU A 93 11.82 -11.19 7.07
C GLU A 93 12.76 -10.55 8.09
N ILE A 94 12.34 -10.57 9.35
CA ILE A 94 13.22 -10.23 10.48
C ILE A 94 14.02 -11.49 10.82
N ALA A 95 15.05 -11.75 10.02
CA ALA A 95 15.86 -12.95 10.14
C ALA A 95 17.37 -12.65 10.09
N GLY A 96 18.21 -13.66 10.34
CA GLY A 96 19.66 -13.55 10.26
C GLY A 96 20.24 -12.50 11.22
N GLU A 97 21.21 -11.73 10.77
CA GLU A 97 21.89 -10.71 11.58
C GLU A 97 20.96 -9.57 12.00
N PHE A 98 20.00 -9.21 11.15
CA PHE A 98 18.99 -8.22 11.51
C PHE A 98 18.11 -8.70 12.67
N GLY A 99 17.69 -9.97 12.65
CA GLY A 99 16.95 -10.59 13.76
C GLY A 99 17.75 -10.59 15.07
N ARG A 100 19.08 -10.82 15.00
CA ARG A 100 19.95 -10.73 16.17
C ARG A 100 20.03 -9.33 16.76
N ILE A 101 20.16 -8.30 15.91
CA ILE A 101 20.15 -6.90 16.36
C ILE A 101 18.82 -6.54 17.01
N MET A 102 17.70 -6.97 16.40
CA MET A 102 16.37 -6.76 16.98
C MET A 102 16.22 -7.45 18.34
N ALA A 103 16.70 -8.68 18.48
CA ALA A 103 16.68 -9.41 19.75
C ALA A 103 17.54 -8.70 20.83
N TRP A 104 18.65 -8.11 20.45
CA TRP A 104 19.44 -7.29 21.39
C TRP A 104 18.70 -6.00 21.77
N ALA A 105 18.10 -5.31 20.80
CA ALA A 105 17.31 -4.11 21.06
C ALA A 105 16.18 -4.40 22.05
N ASP A 106 15.49 -5.54 21.91
CA ASP A 106 14.40 -5.97 22.81
C ASP A 106 14.85 -6.20 24.26
N GLN A 107 16.11 -6.54 24.49
CA GLN A 107 16.66 -6.69 25.85
C GLN A 107 16.85 -5.35 26.59
N TYR A 108 17.04 -4.26 25.85
CA TYR A 108 17.37 -2.94 26.41
C TYR A 108 16.21 -1.93 26.30
N ARG A 109 15.31 -2.11 25.35
CA ARG A 109 14.17 -1.20 25.18
C ARG A 109 13.21 -1.28 26.35
N THR A 110 12.69 -0.13 26.77
CA THR A 110 11.64 -0.02 27.80
C THR A 110 10.29 0.34 27.18
N LEU A 111 10.30 0.93 26.00
CA LEU A 111 9.10 1.30 25.26
C LEU A 111 8.63 0.18 24.36
N LYS A 112 7.32 0.07 24.21
CA LYS A 112 6.67 -0.84 23.27
C LYS A 112 6.50 -0.19 21.91
N VAL A 113 6.61 -1.00 20.85
CA VAL A 113 6.39 -0.54 19.48
C VAL A 113 4.92 -0.65 19.13
N ARG A 114 4.32 0.47 18.74
CA ARG A 114 2.94 0.53 18.28
C ARG A 114 2.91 1.00 16.83
N THR A 115 2.01 0.39 16.06
CA THR A 115 1.85 0.66 14.63
C THR A 115 0.59 1.46 14.35
N ASN A 116 0.51 2.04 13.15
CA ASN A 116 -0.74 2.47 12.57
C ASN A 116 -1.33 1.29 11.78
N ALA A 117 -2.56 0.91 12.09
CA ALA A 117 -3.28 -0.13 11.36
C ALA A 117 -4.78 0.17 11.38
N ASP A 118 -5.40 0.09 10.20
CA ASP A 118 -6.80 0.46 9.99
C ASP A 118 -7.66 -0.78 9.67
N SER A 119 -7.02 -1.93 9.42
CA SER A 119 -7.70 -3.20 9.12
C SER A 119 -7.06 -4.38 9.89
N PRO A 120 -7.79 -5.50 10.10
CA PRO A 120 -7.22 -6.73 10.67
C PRO A 120 -6.04 -7.27 9.88
N ARG A 121 -6.06 -7.12 8.55
CA ARG A 121 -4.96 -7.51 7.66
C ARG A 121 -3.69 -6.73 7.95
N ASP A 122 -3.80 -5.41 8.09
CA ASP A 122 -2.65 -4.54 8.36
C ASP A 122 -2.11 -4.80 9.76
N ALA A 123 -2.99 -4.97 10.73
CA ALA A 123 -2.64 -5.32 12.10
C ALA A 123 -1.87 -6.64 12.16
N LYS A 124 -2.33 -7.68 11.43
CA LYS A 124 -1.65 -8.97 11.33
C LYS A 124 -0.24 -8.82 10.77
N LYS A 125 -0.09 -8.08 9.67
CA LYS A 125 1.22 -7.85 9.07
C LYS A 125 2.14 -7.08 10.00
N ALA A 126 1.63 -6.10 10.70
CA ALA A 126 2.40 -5.33 11.67
C ALA A 126 2.85 -6.20 12.86
N ARG A 127 1.98 -7.09 13.35
CA ARG A 127 2.33 -8.04 14.41
C ARG A 127 3.42 -9.02 13.98
N GLU A 128 3.34 -9.55 12.76
CA GLU A 128 4.39 -10.40 12.18
C GLU A 128 5.75 -9.68 12.13
N LEU A 129 5.74 -8.36 11.97
CA LEU A 129 6.92 -7.50 11.98
C LEU A 129 7.31 -6.99 13.38
N GLY A 130 6.68 -7.50 14.45
CA GLY A 130 7.06 -7.23 15.83
C GLY A 130 6.33 -6.05 16.50
N ALA A 131 5.24 -5.53 15.92
CA ALA A 131 4.41 -4.54 16.60
C ALA A 131 3.67 -5.18 17.79
N GLU A 132 3.61 -4.46 18.91
CA GLU A 132 3.01 -4.92 20.17
C GLU A 132 1.65 -4.26 20.46
N GLY A 133 1.13 -3.54 19.50
CA GLY A 133 -0.18 -2.89 19.59
C GLY A 133 -0.40 -1.87 18.51
N ILE A 134 -1.61 -1.31 18.48
CA ILE A 134 -2.00 -0.24 17.58
C ILE A 134 -1.86 1.11 18.28
N GLY A 135 -1.19 2.06 17.64
CA GLY A 135 -1.05 3.44 18.12
C GLY A 135 -2.13 4.36 17.55
N LEU A 136 -2.42 4.19 16.25
CA LEU A 136 -3.45 4.94 15.54
C LEU A 136 -4.24 3.99 14.63
N CYS A 137 -5.56 4.04 14.73
CA CYS A 137 -6.49 3.49 13.76
C CYS A 137 -7.31 4.64 13.17
N ARG A 138 -7.22 4.83 11.86
CA ARG A 138 -8.01 5.84 11.13
C ARG A 138 -9.35 5.23 10.77
N THR A 139 -10.31 5.38 11.65
CA THR A 139 -11.64 4.78 11.50
C THR A 139 -12.39 5.30 10.27
N GLU A 140 -12.05 6.49 9.77
CA GLU A 140 -12.58 7.03 8.53
C GLU A 140 -12.26 6.17 7.32
N HIS A 141 -11.16 5.44 7.30
CA HIS A 141 -10.80 4.54 6.20
C HIS A 141 -11.74 3.34 6.11
N MET A 142 -12.33 2.91 7.23
CA MET A 142 -13.29 1.81 7.27
C MET A 142 -14.56 2.10 6.46
N PHE A 143 -14.92 3.38 6.25
CA PHE A 143 -16.12 3.77 5.52
C PHE A 143 -15.99 3.73 4.00
N PHE A 144 -14.77 3.57 3.48
CA PHE A 144 -14.51 3.49 2.04
C PHE A 144 -14.59 2.06 1.49
N GLU A 145 -14.76 1.06 2.36
CA GLU A 145 -14.94 -0.32 1.92
C GLU A 145 -16.32 -0.55 1.32
N ASP A 146 -16.44 -1.63 0.52
CA ASP A 146 -17.66 -1.98 -0.21
C ASP A 146 -18.87 -2.07 0.72
N GLY A 147 -19.98 -1.46 0.29
CA GLY A 147 -21.25 -1.45 1.01
C GLY A 147 -21.36 -0.46 2.16
N ARG A 148 -20.28 0.24 2.54
CA ARG A 148 -20.25 1.16 3.71
C ARG A 148 -20.44 2.61 3.34
N ILE A 149 -19.98 3.01 2.16
CA ILE A 149 -20.04 4.41 1.71
C ILE A 149 -21.48 4.93 1.59
N GLY A 150 -22.45 4.06 1.24
CA GLY A 150 -23.86 4.40 1.15
C GLY A 150 -24.43 4.86 2.50
N PRO A 151 -24.47 3.99 3.52
CA PRO A 151 -24.91 4.35 4.88
C PRO A 151 -24.15 5.54 5.49
N PHE A 152 -22.87 5.69 5.19
CA PHE A 152 -22.09 6.83 5.66
C PHE A 152 -22.54 8.13 5.02
N ARG A 153 -22.84 8.15 3.72
CA ARG A 153 -23.43 9.32 3.03
C ARG A 153 -24.83 9.63 3.55
N GLU A 154 -25.65 8.61 3.79
CA GLU A 154 -26.98 8.79 4.41
C GLU A 154 -26.85 9.50 5.75
N MET A 155 -25.93 9.05 6.60
CA MET A 155 -25.68 9.68 7.90
C MET A 155 -25.25 11.15 7.80
N ILE A 156 -24.38 11.48 6.85
CA ILE A 156 -23.93 12.88 6.64
C ILE A 156 -25.05 13.75 6.10
N CYS A 157 -25.87 13.23 5.18
CA CYS A 157 -26.93 13.97 4.51
C CYS A 157 -28.27 13.97 5.29
N SER A 158 -28.33 13.35 6.49
CA SER A 158 -29.54 13.32 7.31
C SER A 158 -29.89 14.71 7.86
N ASP A 159 -31.14 15.13 7.69
CA ASP A 159 -31.65 16.39 8.20
C ASP A 159 -32.16 16.29 9.66
N THR A 160 -32.56 15.09 10.07
CA THR A 160 -33.09 14.81 11.42
C THR A 160 -32.18 13.89 12.22
N VAL A 161 -32.37 13.87 13.54
CA VAL A 161 -31.65 12.95 14.44
C VAL A 161 -32.07 11.51 14.18
N GLU A 162 -33.34 11.28 13.95
CA GLU A 162 -33.91 9.95 13.71
C GLU A 162 -33.33 9.32 12.45
N GLU A 163 -33.29 10.05 11.33
CA GLU A 163 -32.66 9.58 10.08
C GLU A 163 -31.17 9.26 10.26
N ARG A 164 -30.48 10.09 11.05
CA ARG A 164 -29.06 9.86 11.35
C ARG A 164 -28.85 8.61 12.19
N GLU A 165 -29.69 8.38 13.18
CA GLU A 165 -29.65 7.16 14.02
C GLU A 165 -29.93 5.91 13.20
N GLU A 166 -30.87 5.94 12.26
CA GLU A 166 -31.12 4.83 11.34
C GLU A 166 -29.91 4.52 10.44
N ALA A 167 -29.23 5.53 9.93
CA ALA A 167 -28.02 5.35 9.14
C ALA A 167 -26.87 4.82 9.99
N LEU A 168 -26.69 5.33 11.21
CA LEU A 168 -25.69 4.84 12.16
C LEU A 168 -25.93 3.37 12.58
N ALA A 169 -27.18 2.97 12.72
CA ALA A 169 -27.52 1.58 13.02
C ALA A 169 -27.09 0.60 11.93
N LYS A 170 -26.99 1.06 10.66
CA LYS A 170 -26.44 0.26 9.56
C LYS A 170 -24.92 0.16 9.61
N ILE A 171 -24.24 1.21 10.08
CA ILE A 171 -22.78 1.30 10.15
C ILE A 171 -22.23 0.53 11.36
N LEU A 172 -22.88 0.62 12.50
CA LEU A 172 -22.42 0.08 13.77
C LEU A 172 -21.95 -1.38 13.72
N PRO A 173 -22.73 -2.34 13.17
CA PRO A 173 -22.29 -3.74 13.15
C PRO A 173 -21.07 -3.99 12.29
N MET A 174 -20.89 -3.22 11.20
CA MET A 174 -19.72 -3.33 10.33
C MET A 174 -18.47 -2.82 11.05
N GLN A 175 -18.55 -1.67 11.68
CA GLN A 175 -17.43 -1.08 12.40
C GLN A 175 -17.08 -1.89 13.66
N GLN A 176 -18.08 -2.45 14.33
CA GLN A 176 -17.85 -3.36 15.45
C GLN A 176 -17.05 -4.59 15.01
N ALA A 177 -17.42 -5.23 13.89
CA ALA A 177 -16.70 -6.38 13.37
C ALA A 177 -15.25 -6.05 13.00
N ASP A 178 -14.97 -4.85 12.48
CA ASP A 178 -13.61 -4.40 12.19
C ASP A 178 -12.78 -4.28 13.46
N PHE A 179 -13.32 -3.66 14.51
CA PHE A 179 -12.62 -3.54 15.78
C PHE A 179 -12.42 -4.90 16.47
N GLU A 180 -13.42 -5.77 16.44
CA GLU A 180 -13.28 -7.13 16.95
C GLU A 180 -12.14 -7.86 16.25
N GLY A 181 -12.08 -7.81 14.90
CA GLY A 181 -10.98 -8.39 14.15
C GLY A 181 -9.61 -7.75 14.43
N LEU A 182 -9.55 -6.45 14.69
CA LEU A 182 -8.32 -5.78 15.11
C LEU A 182 -7.85 -6.25 16.49
N TYR A 183 -8.77 -6.39 17.44
CA TYR A 183 -8.46 -6.88 18.79
C TYR A 183 -8.02 -8.34 18.78
N GLU A 184 -8.72 -9.22 18.05
CA GLU A 184 -8.35 -10.64 17.91
C GLU A 184 -6.93 -10.81 17.38
N VAL A 185 -6.52 -9.99 16.43
CA VAL A 185 -5.16 -10.04 15.88
C VAL A 185 -4.12 -9.55 16.88
N MET A 186 -4.45 -8.59 17.73
CA MET A 186 -3.50 -7.96 18.66
C MET A 186 -3.45 -8.64 20.04
N GLU A 187 -4.34 -9.59 20.30
CA GLU A 187 -4.34 -10.40 21.53
C GLU A 187 -3.18 -11.43 21.53
#